data_8c8d4f2ba8d41ca1ca98cd701703f109
#
_entry.id   8c8d4f2ba8d41ca1ca98cd701703f109
#
_cell.length_a   1.000
_cell.length_b   1.000
_cell.length_c   1.000
_cell.angle_alpha   90.00
_cell.angle_beta   90.00
_cell.angle_gamma   90.00
#
_symmetry.space_group_name_H-M   'P 1'
#
loop_
_entity.id
_entity.type
_entity.pdbx_description
1 polymer ?
#
loop_
_entity_poly.entity_id
_entity_poly.type
_entity_poly.pdbx_seq_one_letter_code
_entity_poly.pdbx_strand_id
1 'polypeptide(L)'
;MTWTGKGKVRARAIEGGVEIAIDGITTQARYYKPLVYEFFRKEFEIRPRYGEFEVELIMEYVGEVPQLDLDNLAKALLDALKGHVFVDDSQIARLLCERVAGERDRISVRAVKRVNGSE
;
A
#
# COMPACT_ATOMS: atom_id res chain seq x y z
N MET A 1 7.13 10.35 12.78
CA MET A 1 6.85 8.93 13.04
C MET A 1 7.90 8.07 12.39
N THR A 2 8.28 7.01 13.08
CA THR A 2 9.40 6.17 12.67
C THR A 2 8.91 5.05 11.75
N TRP A 3 9.67 4.78 10.71
CA TRP A 3 9.41 3.64 9.84
C TRP A 3 9.79 2.35 10.55
N THR A 4 8.95 1.33 10.41
CA THR A 4 9.17 0.00 10.96
C THR A 4 9.34 -0.98 9.81
N GLY A 5 10.29 -1.88 9.91
CA GLY A 5 10.54 -2.95 8.93
C GLY A 5 12.02 -3.15 8.71
N LYS A 6 12.40 -4.40 8.53
CA LYS A 6 13.82 -4.81 8.40
C LYS A 6 14.22 -5.11 6.96
N GLY A 7 13.25 -5.34 6.09
CA GLY A 7 13.51 -5.76 4.73
C GLY A 7 12.97 -4.78 3.70
N LYS A 8 12.46 -5.33 2.61
CA LYS A 8 11.93 -4.53 1.51
C LYS A 8 10.71 -3.72 1.88
N VAL A 9 9.91 -4.20 2.83
CA VAL A 9 8.66 -3.55 3.21
C VAL A 9 8.86 -2.81 4.51
N ARG A 10 8.47 -1.54 4.52
CA ARG A 10 8.49 -0.71 5.72
C ARG A 10 7.16 0.02 5.80
N ALA A 11 6.73 0.30 7.00
CA ALA A 11 5.48 1.02 7.22
C ALA A 11 5.62 1.96 8.40
N ARG A 12 4.76 2.98 8.42
CA ARG A 12 4.64 3.85 9.58
C ARG A 12 3.18 4.25 9.74
N ALA A 13 2.78 4.41 10.98
CA ALA A 13 1.46 4.93 11.28
C ALA A 13 1.43 6.42 10.99
N ILE A 14 0.34 6.87 10.40
CA ILE A 14 0.09 8.29 10.18
C ILE A 14 -1.30 8.59 10.72
N GLU A 15 -1.67 9.86 10.78
CA GLU A 15 -3.00 10.22 11.24
C GLU A 15 -4.05 9.60 10.34
N GLY A 16 -4.92 8.80 10.93
CA GLY A 16 -6.01 8.15 10.21
C GLY A 16 -5.63 6.91 9.42
N GLY A 17 -4.38 6.50 9.41
CA GLY A 17 -4.01 5.36 8.59
C GLY A 17 -2.55 4.95 8.64
N VAL A 18 -2.03 4.53 7.50
CA VAL A 18 -0.69 3.97 7.40
C VAL A 18 -0.06 4.35 6.07
N GLU A 19 1.26 4.55 6.08
CA GLU A 19 2.07 4.64 4.87
C GLU A 19 2.96 3.42 4.78
N ILE A 20 3.14 2.90 3.56
CA ILE A 20 3.92 1.71 3.29
C ILE A 20 4.89 2.03 2.16
N ALA A 21 6.13 1.60 2.31
CA ALA A 21 7.14 1.72 1.27
C ALA A 21 7.69 0.33 0.95
N ILE A 22 7.71 -0.03 -0.32
CA ILE A 22 8.22 -1.32 -0.77
C ILE A 22 9.33 -1.05 -1.76
N ASP A 23 10.55 -1.50 -1.45
CA ASP A 23 11.70 -1.29 -2.31
C ASP A 23 11.71 -2.31 -3.46
N GLY A 24 12.00 -1.82 -4.66
CA GLY A 24 12.10 -2.64 -5.84
C GLY A 24 10.77 -2.86 -6.55
N ILE A 25 10.86 -3.19 -7.83
CA ILE A 25 9.71 -3.47 -8.68
C ILE A 25 9.95 -4.80 -9.37
N THR A 26 8.96 -5.70 -9.30
CA THR A 26 9.01 -6.98 -10.01
C THR A 26 8.00 -6.97 -11.15
N THR A 27 8.06 -7.96 -12.02
CA THR A 27 7.10 -8.10 -13.11
C THR A 27 5.85 -8.88 -12.72
N GLN A 28 5.83 -9.45 -11.50
CA GLN A 28 4.75 -10.31 -11.03
C GLN A 28 3.99 -9.62 -9.90
N ALA A 29 2.83 -9.07 -10.21
CA ALA A 29 2.01 -8.36 -9.21
C ALA A 29 1.67 -9.25 -8.01
N ARG A 30 1.37 -10.52 -8.26
CA ARG A 30 1.02 -11.47 -7.19
C ARG A 30 2.12 -11.66 -6.14
N TYR A 31 3.36 -11.32 -6.47
CA TYR A 31 4.47 -11.37 -5.53
C TYR A 31 4.22 -10.49 -4.30
N TYR A 32 3.55 -9.36 -4.50
CA TYR A 32 3.39 -8.37 -3.44
C TYR A 32 2.36 -8.76 -2.39
N LYS A 33 1.39 -9.61 -2.75
CA LYS A 33 0.35 -9.99 -1.78
C LYS A 33 0.93 -10.71 -0.56
N PRO A 34 1.64 -11.85 -0.71
CA PRO A 34 2.20 -12.51 0.47
C PRO A 34 3.29 -11.68 1.14
N LEU A 35 4.06 -10.93 0.36
CA LEU A 35 5.13 -10.10 0.91
C LEU A 35 4.58 -9.08 1.92
N VAL A 36 3.56 -8.33 1.52
CA VAL A 36 2.99 -7.27 2.35
C VAL A 36 2.11 -7.86 3.45
N TYR A 37 1.33 -8.89 3.15
CA TYR A 37 0.48 -9.55 4.14
C TYR A 37 1.32 -10.07 5.31
N GLU A 38 2.42 -10.79 5.02
CA GLU A 38 3.29 -11.36 6.03
C GLU A 38 4.02 -10.27 6.82
N PHE A 39 4.36 -9.16 6.16
CA PHE A 39 4.97 -8.04 6.85
C PHE A 39 4.04 -7.51 7.95
N PHE A 40 2.77 -7.27 7.64
CA PHE A 40 1.82 -6.80 8.64
C PHE A 40 1.59 -7.83 9.73
N ARG A 41 1.56 -9.10 9.37
CA ARG A 41 1.36 -10.16 10.35
C ARG A 41 2.51 -10.29 11.33
N LYS A 42 3.74 -10.11 10.85
CA LYS A 42 4.94 -10.40 11.65
C LYS A 42 5.65 -9.17 12.22
N GLU A 43 5.63 -8.06 11.49
CA GLU A 43 6.47 -6.92 11.85
C GLU A 43 5.70 -5.65 12.18
N PHE A 44 4.46 -5.53 11.72
CA PHE A 44 3.69 -4.29 11.91
C PHE A 44 2.24 -4.62 12.21
N GLU A 45 2.02 -5.08 13.43
CA GLU A 45 0.69 -5.51 13.85
C GLU A 45 -0.20 -4.32 14.15
N ILE A 46 -1.32 -4.23 13.42
CA ILE A 46 -2.33 -3.20 13.61
C ILE A 46 -3.70 -3.87 13.51
N ARG A 47 -4.73 -3.15 13.96
CA ARG A 47 -6.10 -3.64 13.88
C ARG A 47 -6.81 -3.01 12.69
N PRO A 48 -7.56 -3.79 11.92
CA PRO A 48 -8.33 -3.23 10.81
C PRO A 48 -9.40 -2.28 11.33
N ARG A 49 -9.64 -1.23 10.57
CA ARG A 49 -10.62 -0.20 10.94
C ARG A 49 -11.82 -0.27 10.01
N TYR A 50 -12.96 0.15 10.54
CA TYR A 50 -14.18 0.30 9.75
C TYR A 50 -14.25 1.71 9.16
N GLY A 51 -15.26 1.93 8.32
CA GLY A 51 -15.47 3.21 7.67
C GLY A 51 -14.80 3.26 6.30
N GLU A 52 -14.98 4.35 5.60
CA GLU A 52 -14.43 4.51 4.26
C GLU A 52 -12.96 4.88 4.30
N PHE A 53 -12.21 4.34 3.34
CA PHE A 53 -10.79 4.61 3.17
C PHE A 53 -10.51 5.24 1.82
N GLU A 54 -9.45 6.03 1.77
CA GLU A 54 -8.84 6.49 0.53
C GLU A 54 -7.45 5.86 0.44
N VAL A 55 -7.12 5.30 -0.72
CA VAL A 55 -5.84 4.65 -0.94
C VAL A 55 -5.15 5.28 -2.14
N GLU A 56 -3.89 5.64 -1.95
CA GLU A 56 -3.02 6.11 -3.02
C GLU A 56 -1.86 5.16 -3.18
N LEU A 57 -1.63 4.74 -4.41
CA LEU A 57 -0.56 3.81 -4.75
C LEU A 57 0.28 4.45 -5.85
N ILE A 58 1.56 4.65 -5.55
CA ILE A 58 2.49 5.25 -6.51
C ILE A 58 3.59 4.24 -6.81
N MET A 59 3.77 3.91 -8.09
CA MET A 59 4.88 3.09 -8.53
C MET A 59 5.93 4.01 -9.16
N GLU A 60 6.98 4.29 -8.40
CA GLU A 60 8.12 5.08 -8.87
C GLU A 60 9.13 4.14 -9.50
N TYR A 61 9.66 4.51 -10.67
CA TYR A 61 10.65 3.69 -11.36
C TYR A 61 11.76 4.56 -11.91
N VAL A 62 12.93 3.97 -12.12
CA VAL A 62 14.06 4.61 -12.76
C VAL A 62 14.39 3.83 -14.04
N GLY A 63 14.72 4.57 -15.10
CA GLY A 63 15.04 3.96 -16.38
C GLY A 63 13.81 3.57 -17.19
N GLU A 64 13.78 2.33 -17.67
CA GLU A 64 12.69 1.86 -18.52
C GLU A 64 11.42 1.64 -17.72
N VAL A 65 10.28 1.84 -18.37
CA VAL A 65 8.96 1.62 -17.77
C VAL A 65 8.82 0.14 -17.41
N PRO A 66 8.53 -0.19 -16.14
CA PRO A 66 8.38 -1.58 -15.73
C PRO A 66 7.20 -2.27 -16.40
N GLN A 67 7.35 -3.57 -16.62
CA GLN A 67 6.31 -4.42 -17.20
C GLN A 67 5.35 -4.92 -16.11
N LEU A 68 4.99 -4.06 -15.19
CA LEU A 68 4.08 -4.37 -14.08
C LEU A 68 2.79 -3.60 -14.29
N ASP A 69 1.70 -4.34 -14.35
CA ASP A 69 0.36 -3.81 -14.58
C ASP A 69 -0.16 -3.15 -13.30
N LEU A 70 -0.51 -1.86 -13.39
CA LEU A 70 -0.96 -1.08 -12.22
C LEU A 70 -2.21 -1.64 -11.56
N ASP A 71 -3.21 -2.06 -12.33
CA ASP A 71 -4.43 -2.58 -11.70
C ASP A 71 -4.21 -3.94 -11.05
N ASN A 72 -3.35 -4.78 -11.59
CA ASN A 72 -2.99 -6.03 -10.94
C ASN A 72 -2.20 -5.77 -9.66
N LEU A 73 -1.29 -4.79 -9.68
CA LEU A 73 -0.55 -4.39 -8.49
C LEU A 73 -1.49 -3.87 -7.41
N ALA A 74 -2.42 -3.00 -7.79
CA ALA A 74 -3.40 -2.46 -6.85
C ALA A 74 -4.22 -3.58 -6.21
N LYS A 75 -4.70 -4.52 -7.02
CA LYS A 75 -5.49 -5.64 -6.53
C LYS A 75 -4.70 -6.47 -5.51
N ALA A 76 -3.45 -6.79 -5.83
CA ALA A 76 -2.60 -7.57 -4.93
C ALA A 76 -2.36 -6.85 -3.62
N LEU A 77 -2.11 -5.53 -3.68
CA LEU A 77 -1.85 -4.75 -2.48
C LEU A 77 -3.09 -4.56 -1.62
N LEU A 78 -4.24 -4.29 -2.24
CA LEU A 78 -5.48 -4.17 -1.47
C LEU A 78 -5.84 -5.49 -0.80
N ASP A 79 -5.62 -6.61 -1.49
CA ASP A 79 -5.84 -7.93 -0.90
C ASP A 79 -4.89 -8.17 0.29
N ALA A 80 -3.66 -7.69 0.21
CA ALA A 80 -2.69 -7.84 1.29
C ALA A 80 -3.04 -6.99 2.51
N LEU A 81 -3.66 -5.83 2.30
CA LEU A 81 -4.02 -4.91 3.37
C LEU A 81 -5.33 -5.29 4.06
N LYS A 82 -6.17 -6.07 3.38
CA LYS A 82 -7.43 -6.53 3.93
C LYS A 82 -7.19 -7.38 5.16
N GLY A 83 -7.91 -7.07 6.24
CA GLY A 83 -7.75 -7.75 7.52
C GLY A 83 -6.63 -7.16 8.38
N HIS A 84 -5.85 -6.22 7.86
CA HIS A 84 -4.80 -5.52 8.61
C HIS A 84 -5.09 -4.04 8.73
N VAL A 85 -5.34 -3.36 7.62
CA VAL A 85 -5.58 -1.91 7.60
C VAL A 85 -7.07 -1.61 7.62
N PHE A 86 -7.84 -2.32 6.81
CA PHE A 86 -9.29 -2.24 6.77
C PHE A 86 -9.87 -3.65 6.77
N VAL A 87 -11.14 -3.76 7.06
CA VAL A 87 -11.80 -5.06 7.19
C VAL A 87 -12.01 -5.69 5.81
N ASP A 88 -12.41 -4.87 4.84
CA ASP A 88 -12.72 -5.35 3.50
C ASP A 88 -12.44 -4.25 2.48
N ASP A 89 -12.08 -4.65 1.26
CA ASP A 89 -11.77 -3.70 0.20
C ASP A 89 -13.00 -2.92 -0.28
N SER A 90 -14.20 -3.38 0.05
CA SER A 90 -15.43 -2.62 -0.20
C SER A 90 -15.45 -1.27 0.53
N GLN A 91 -14.57 -1.09 1.52
CA GLN A 91 -14.46 0.18 2.25
C GLN A 91 -13.69 1.24 1.45
N ILE A 92 -13.04 0.89 0.35
CA ILE A 92 -12.26 1.83 -0.44
C ILE A 92 -13.22 2.73 -1.23
N ALA A 93 -13.24 4.01 -0.83
CA ALA A 93 -14.10 5.01 -1.49
C ALA A 93 -13.37 5.75 -2.60
N ARG A 94 -12.03 5.80 -2.52
CA ARG A 94 -11.21 6.45 -3.53
C ARG A 94 -9.90 5.67 -3.68
N LEU A 95 -9.55 5.35 -4.90
CA LEU A 95 -8.31 4.65 -5.21
C LEU A 95 -7.58 5.41 -6.30
N LEU A 96 -6.37 5.86 -5.99
CA LEU A 96 -5.46 6.47 -6.95
C LEU A 96 -4.30 5.52 -7.20
N CYS A 97 -4.04 5.19 -8.45
CA CYS A 97 -2.89 4.40 -8.84
C CYS A 97 -2.14 5.16 -9.91
N GLU A 98 -0.85 5.36 -9.70
CA GLU A 98 -0.05 6.16 -10.63
C GLU A 98 1.34 5.56 -10.78
N ARG A 99 1.85 5.64 -12.00
CA ARG A 99 3.22 5.25 -12.32
C ARG A 99 4.00 6.51 -12.65
N VAL A 100 5.11 6.73 -11.96
CA VAL A 100 5.91 7.94 -12.15
C VAL A 100 7.38 7.59 -12.36
N ALA A 101 8.04 8.31 -13.25
CA ALA A 101 9.49 8.24 -13.38
C ALA A 101 10.12 9.01 -12.22
N GLY A 102 11.11 8.42 -11.60
CA GLY A 102 11.75 9.02 -10.44
C GLY A 102 13.18 8.58 -10.30
N GLU A 103 13.65 8.55 -9.07
CA GLU A 103 15.05 8.30 -8.76
C GLU A 103 15.34 6.89 -8.27
N ARG A 104 14.31 6.10 -8.01
CA ARG A 104 14.44 4.75 -7.47
C ARG A 104 13.24 3.91 -7.86
N ASP A 105 13.41 2.60 -7.75
CA ASP A 105 12.29 1.66 -7.91
C ASP A 105 11.65 1.46 -6.56
N ARG A 106 10.44 1.98 -6.39
CA ARG A 106 9.72 1.92 -5.13
C ARG A 106 8.23 1.98 -5.34
N ILE A 107 7.51 1.18 -4.57
CA ILE A 107 6.07 1.27 -4.50
C ILE A 107 5.71 1.90 -3.16
N SER A 108 4.93 2.97 -3.20
CA SER A 108 4.46 3.66 -2.01
C SER A 108 2.96 3.54 -1.93
N VAL A 109 2.45 3.23 -0.74
CA VAL A 109 1.02 3.12 -0.50
C VAL A 109 0.66 3.99 0.69
N ARG A 110 -0.39 4.77 0.54
CA ARG A 110 -0.95 5.57 1.62
C ARG A 110 -2.42 5.20 1.74
N ALA A 111 -2.81 4.66 2.89
CA ALA A 111 -4.18 4.26 3.15
C ALA A 111 -4.68 4.99 4.38
N VAL A 112 -5.67 5.85 4.22
CA VAL A 112 -6.20 6.66 5.32
C VAL A 112 -7.71 6.59 5.35
N LYS A 113 -8.28 6.68 6.54
CA LYS A 113 -9.70 6.80 6.70
C LYS A 113 -10.16 8.12 6.11
N ARG A 114 -11.24 8.07 5.36
CA ARG A 114 -11.84 9.26 4.80
C ARG A 114 -12.49 10.08 5.91
N VAL A 115 -12.10 11.34 5.98
CA VAL A 115 -12.75 12.26 6.90
C VAL A 115 -14.01 12.78 6.22
N ASN A 116 -15.14 12.58 6.86
CA ASN A 116 -16.40 13.06 6.32
C ASN A 116 -16.56 14.52 6.74
N GLY A 117 -16.44 15.42 5.78
CA GLY A 117 -16.46 16.86 6.04
C GLY A 117 -17.78 17.39 6.54
N SER A 118 -18.82 16.60 6.47
CA SER A 118 -20.14 17.02 6.96
C SER A 118 -20.30 16.83 8.47
N GLU A 119 -19.35 16.24 9.10
CA GLU A 119 -19.42 15.90 10.53
C GLU A 119 -18.62 16.82 11.42
#